data_5225529c1f1f0fdfd57e22e2ba469623
#
_entry.id   5225529c1f1f0fdfd57e22e2ba469623
#
_cell.length_a   1.000
_cell.length_b   1.000
_cell.length_c   1.000
_cell.angle_alpha   90.00
_cell.angle_beta   90.00
_cell.angle_gamma   90.00
#
_symmetry.space_group_name_H-M   'P 1'
#
loop_
_entity.id
_entity.type
_entity.pdbx_description
1 polymer ?
#
loop_
_entity_poly.entity_id
_entity_poly.type
_entity_poly.pdbx_seq_one_letter_code
_entity_poly.pdbx_strand_id
1 'polypeptide(L)'
;MNSKPVWKIEKIVLPQHADHAGVMWHGKYFNWLEESRIYALLKVGISYFELTKKGFDLPLIDTSIKYKSPLFLGEKITIESEFTIDKSPRINIISKFLNKKNEILTISEVNLVLINKLNFSIIRKRPDFLSEAFSKLNG
;
A
#
# COMPACT_ATOMS: atom_id res chain seq x y z
N MET A 1 17.65 -8.06 17.08
CA MET A 1 16.53 -8.41 16.17
C MET A 1 16.11 -7.21 15.37
N ASN A 2 16.09 -7.36 14.07
CA ASN A 2 15.65 -6.27 13.19
C ASN A 2 14.15 -6.36 13.01
N SER A 3 13.44 -5.32 13.42
CA SER A 3 12.04 -5.19 13.11
C SER A 3 11.89 -4.75 11.66
N LYS A 4 10.79 -5.12 11.03
CA LYS A 4 10.47 -4.66 9.68
C LYS A 4 10.23 -3.16 9.68
N PRO A 5 10.63 -2.45 8.61
CA PRO A 5 10.27 -1.05 8.46
C PRO A 5 8.75 -0.91 8.41
N VAL A 6 8.25 0.15 9.02
CA VAL A 6 6.83 0.50 8.97
C VAL A 6 6.72 1.80 8.19
N TRP A 7 5.96 1.77 7.11
CA TRP A 7 5.77 2.92 6.23
C TRP A 7 4.47 3.60 6.60
N LYS A 8 4.55 4.89 6.96
CA LYS A 8 3.40 5.63 7.52
C LYS A 8 3.03 6.80 6.65
N ILE A 9 1.71 6.97 6.47
CA ILE A 9 1.15 8.23 5.97
C ILE A 9 0.03 8.68 6.89
N GLU A 10 -0.21 10.00 6.93
CA GLU A 10 -1.32 10.57 7.69
C GLU A 10 -2.37 11.13 6.74
N LYS A 11 -3.64 10.86 7.04
CA LYS A 11 -4.76 11.33 6.25
C LYS A 11 -5.83 11.89 7.18
N ILE A 12 -6.68 12.76 6.64
CA ILE A 12 -7.86 13.27 7.32
C ILE A 12 -9.06 12.89 6.48
N VAL A 13 -10.12 12.39 7.11
CA VAL A 13 -11.36 12.07 6.38
C VAL A 13 -12.02 13.38 5.98
N LEU A 14 -11.94 13.71 4.70
CA LEU A 14 -12.51 14.93 4.12
C LEU A 14 -13.95 14.68 3.64
N PRO A 15 -14.75 15.75 3.41
CA PRO A 15 -16.10 15.57 2.87
C PRO A 15 -16.16 14.72 1.61
N GLN A 16 -15.16 14.84 0.73
CA GLN A 16 -15.09 14.06 -0.51
C GLN A 16 -14.87 12.57 -0.26
N HIS A 17 -14.40 12.19 0.93
CA HIS A 17 -14.18 10.78 1.29
C HIS A 17 -15.37 10.18 2.00
N ALA A 18 -16.27 11.02 2.55
CA ALA A 18 -17.38 10.58 3.37
C ALA A 18 -18.63 10.34 2.54
N ASP A 19 -19.46 9.41 3.03
CA ASP A 19 -20.80 9.21 2.50
C ASP A 19 -21.82 10.10 3.24
N HIS A 20 -23.10 9.91 2.95
CA HIS A 20 -24.17 10.73 3.56
C HIS A 20 -24.33 10.45 5.07
N ALA A 21 -23.77 9.36 5.59
CA ALA A 21 -23.80 9.04 7.01
C ALA A 21 -22.62 9.65 7.78
N GLY A 22 -21.72 10.38 7.11
CA GLY A 22 -20.59 11.02 7.75
C GLY A 22 -19.42 10.09 8.05
N VAL A 23 -19.40 8.90 7.45
CA VAL A 23 -18.29 7.95 7.59
C VAL A 23 -17.62 7.76 6.23
N MET A 24 -16.36 7.39 6.24
CA MET A 24 -15.63 7.18 4.99
C MET A 24 -16.27 6.07 4.17
N TRP A 25 -16.57 6.40 2.90
CA TRP A 25 -17.12 5.43 1.97
C TRP A 25 -16.13 4.30 1.72
N HIS A 26 -16.62 3.05 1.71
CA HIS A 26 -15.78 1.87 1.64
C HIS A 26 -14.83 1.85 0.41
N GLY A 27 -15.22 2.45 -0.69
CA GLY A 27 -14.35 2.51 -1.87
C GLY A 27 -13.14 3.42 -1.74
N LYS A 28 -13.16 4.37 -0.79
CA LYS A 28 -12.04 5.31 -0.60
C LYS A 28 -10.85 4.67 0.11
N TYR A 29 -11.05 3.55 0.80
CA TYR A 29 -9.95 2.81 1.43
C TYR A 29 -8.93 2.37 0.39
N PHE A 30 -9.38 1.96 -0.79
CA PHE A 30 -8.47 1.55 -1.88
C PHE A 30 -7.58 2.71 -2.33
N ASN A 31 -8.13 3.92 -2.40
CA ASN A 31 -7.35 5.11 -2.77
C ASN A 31 -6.25 5.38 -1.75
N TRP A 32 -6.57 5.28 -0.47
CA TRP A 32 -5.61 5.51 0.61
C TRP A 32 -4.54 4.41 0.66
N LEU A 33 -4.93 3.16 0.40
CA LEU A 33 -3.98 2.06 0.33
C LEU A 33 -3.01 2.26 -0.84
N GLU A 34 -3.51 2.72 -1.99
CA GLU A 34 -2.66 3.04 -3.13
C GLU A 34 -1.69 4.18 -2.81
N GLU A 35 -2.19 5.26 -2.21
CA GLU A 35 -1.33 6.37 -1.80
C GLU A 35 -0.23 5.89 -0.86
N SER A 36 -0.57 5.02 0.08
CA SER A 36 0.37 4.50 1.06
C SER A 36 1.50 3.70 0.39
N ARG A 37 1.17 2.81 -0.55
CA ARG A 37 2.20 2.02 -1.21
C ARG A 37 3.03 2.86 -2.20
N ILE A 38 2.41 3.82 -2.89
CA ILE A 38 3.13 4.72 -3.79
C ILE A 38 4.13 5.56 -3.00
N TYR A 39 3.71 6.06 -1.84
CA TYR A 39 4.59 6.82 -0.93
C TYR A 39 5.79 5.97 -0.49
N ALA A 40 5.56 4.72 -0.08
CA ALA A 40 6.63 3.82 0.34
C ALA A 40 7.61 3.54 -0.80
N LEU A 41 7.09 3.32 -2.01
CA LEU A 41 7.93 3.12 -3.20
C LEU A 41 8.80 4.34 -3.48
N LEU A 42 8.23 5.54 -3.40
CA LEU A 42 8.98 6.77 -3.60
C LEU A 42 10.10 6.92 -2.57
N LYS A 43 9.86 6.53 -1.33
CA LYS A 43 10.86 6.62 -0.26
C LYS A 43 12.08 5.74 -0.52
N VAL A 44 11.90 4.64 -1.24
CA VAL A 44 13.02 3.75 -1.59
C VAL A 44 13.55 4.01 -3.01
N GLY A 45 13.13 5.11 -3.63
CA GLY A 45 13.65 5.54 -4.92
C GLY A 45 12.91 5.01 -6.14
N ILE A 46 11.71 4.45 -5.97
CA ILE A 46 10.90 3.96 -7.10
C ILE A 46 9.75 4.94 -7.34
N SER A 47 9.81 5.66 -8.46
CA SER A 47 8.67 6.42 -8.96
C SER A 47 7.80 5.48 -9.79
N TYR A 48 6.50 5.45 -9.51
CA TYR A 48 5.58 4.61 -10.28
C TYR A 48 5.58 5.02 -11.76
N PHE A 49 5.66 6.31 -12.02
CA PHE A 49 5.75 6.83 -13.39
C PHE A 49 6.99 6.28 -14.11
N GLU A 50 8.16 6.32 -13.45
CA GLU A 50 9.40 5.78 -14.02
C GLU A 50 9.34 4.28 -14.22
N LEU A 51 8.70 3.57 -13.28
CA LEU A 51 8.52 2.13 -13.37
C LEU A 51 7.72 1.75 -14.62
N THR A 52 6.58 2.43 -14.83
CA THR A 52 5.73 2.16 -16.01
C THR A 52 6.42 2.57 -17.29
N LYS A 53 7.19 3.67 -17.26
CA LYS A 53 7.96 4.13 -18.42
C LYS A 53 9.01 3.11 -18.84
N LYS A 54 9.58 2.38 -17.87
CA LYS A 54 10.57 1.33 -18.14
C LYS A 54 9.94 0.01 -18.57
N GLY A 55 8.62 -0.04 -18.67
CA GLY A 55 7.91 -1.22 -19.17
C GLY A 55 7.44 -2.19 -18.10
N PHE A 56 7.39 -1.75 -16.84
CA PHE A 56 6.93 -2.56 -15.71
C PHE A 56 5.61 -2.05 -15.17
N ASP A 57 4.90 -2.90 -14.45
CA ASP A 57 3.71 -2.52 -13.69
C ASP A 57 3.60 -3.41 -12.45
N LEU A 58 2.80 -2.96 -11.49
CA LEU A 58 2.56 -3.65 -10.22
C LEU A 58 1.07 -3.79 -9.96
N PRO A 59 0.36 -4.62 -10.74
CA PRO A 59 -1.07 -4.79 -10.53
C PRO A 59 -1.38 -5.54 -9.24
N LEU A 60 -2.57 -5.27 -8.70
CA LEU A 60 -3.16 -6.02 -7.60
C LEU A 60 -3.55 -7.41 -8.09
N ILE A 61 -3.22 -8.44 -7.31
CA ILE A 61 -3.71 -9.79 -7.56
C ILE A 61 -4.93 -10.06 -6.69
N ASP A 62 -4.87 -9.64 -5.43
CA ASP A 62 -5.99 -9.78 -4.51
C ASP A 62 -5.88 -8.75 -3.38
N THR A 63 -6.98 -8.48 -2.73
CA THR A 63 -7.09 -7.54 -1.61
C THR A 63 -8.14 -8.03 -0.65
N SER A 64 -7.85 -7.96 0.64
CA SER A 64 -8.85 -8.16 1.68
C SER A 64 -8.81 -6.98 2.64
N ILE A 65 -9.99 -6.53 3.08
CA ILE A 65 -10.12 -5.42 4.02
C ILE A 65 -11.11 -5.84 5.11
N LYS A 66 -10.68 -5.68 6.36
CA LYS A 66 -11.56 -5.83 7.52
C LYS A 66 -11.88 -4.45 8.06
N TYR A 67 -13.13 -4.06 7.98
CA TYR A 67 -13.64 -2.79 8.49
C TYR A 67 -14.09 -3.01 9.93
N LYS A 68 -13.18 -2.84 10.89
CA LYS A 68 -13.49 -3.07 12.30
C LYS A 68 -14.33 -1.96 12.92
N SER A 69 -14.04 -0.72 12.52
CA SER A 69 -14.76 0.48 12.98
C SER A 69 -14.78 1.50 11.84
N PRO A 70 -15.83 2.32 11.76
CA PRO A 70 -15.89 3.34 10.71
C PRO A 70 -14.86 4.45 10.95
N LEU A 71 -14.46 5.11 9.86
CA LEU A 71 -13.66 6.33 9.92
C LEU A 71 -14.60 7.51 9.73
N PHE A 72 -14.62 8.41 10.71
CA PHE A 72 -15.56 9.52 10.72
C PHE A 72 -15.01 10.77 10.06
N LEU A 73 -15.89 11.54 9.45
CA LEU A 73 -15.55 12.84 8.85
C LEU A 73 -14.74 13.69 9.84
N GLY A 74 -13.62 14.22 9.38
CA GLY A 74 -12.72 15.05 10.17
C GLY A 74 -11.70 14.29 11.00
N GLU A 75 -11.82 12.98 11.07
CA GLU A 75 -10.92 12.14 11.86
C GLU A 75 -9.54 12.05 11.21
N LYS A 76 -8.49 12.16 12.05
CA LYS A 76 -7.10 12.00 11.60
C LYS A 76 -6.72 10.54 11.71
N ILE A 77 -6.24 9.99 10.61
CA ILE A 77 -5.93 8.55 10.47
C ILE A 77 -4.46 8.40 10.07
N THR A 78 -3.77 7.47 10.73
CA THR A 78 -2.43 7.05 10.34
C THR A 78 -2.55 5.68 9.68
N ILE A 79 -1.97 5.53 8.49
CA ILE A 79 -1.91 4.23 7.81
C ILE A 79 -0.48 3.72 7.94
N GLU A 80 -0.33 2.58 8.59
CA GLU A 80 0.96 1.91 8.79
C GLU A 80 0.99 0.66 7.93
N SER A 81 2.02 0.56 7.07
CA SER A 81 2.15 -0.55 6.13
C SER A 81 3.48 -1.27 6.32
N GLU A 82 3.42 -2.60 6.25
CA GLU A 82 4.59 -3.47 6.27
C GLU A 82 4.58 -4.31 5.00
N PHE A 83 5.75 -4.39 4.36
CA PHE A 83 5.93 -5.17 3.13
C PHE A 83 6.61 -6.48 3.44
N THR A 84 6.14 -7.55 2.82
CA THR A 84 6.82 -8.85 2.81
C THR A 84 7.13 -9.20 1.37
N ILE A 85 8.43 -9.18 1.04
CA ILE A 85 8.94 -9.44 -0.31
C ILE A 85 10.04 -10.49 -0.18
N ASP A 86 9.80 -11.65 -0.75
CA ASP A 86 10.75 -12.76 -0.72
C ASP A 86 11.12 -13.18 -2.14
N LYS A 87 11.52 -14.42 -2.35
CA LYS A 87 11.91 -14.93 -3.67
C LYS A 87 10.70 -15.15 -4.60
N SER A 88 9.51 -15.19 -4.04
CA SER A 88 8.27 -15.28 -4.81
C SER A 88 8.06 -14.00 -5.62
N PRO A 89 7.40 -14.05 -6.77
CA PRO A 89 7.08 -12.84 -7.52
C PRO A 89 6.05 -11.94 -6.82
N ARG A 90 5.44 -12.43 -5.75
CA ARG A 90 4.39 -11.74 -5.00
C ARG A 90 4.97 -10.70 -4.05
N ILE A 91 4.31 -9.56 -3.95
CA ILE A 91 4.61 -8.51 -2.97
C ILE A 91 3.39 -8.41 -2.06
N ASN A 92 3.59 -8.71 -0.78
CA ASN A 92 2.52 -8.68 0.22
C ASN A 92 2.63 -7.40 1.04
N ILE A 93 1.51 -6.71 1.25
CA ILE A 93 1.45 -5.49 2.06
C ILE A 93 0.33 -5.63 3.07
N ILE A 94 0.68 -5.55 4.35
CA ILE A 94 -0.29 -5.50 5.44
C ILE A 94 -0.35 -4.06 5.93
N SER A 95 -1.55 -3.46 5.92
CA SER A 95 -1.76 -2.08 6.34
C SER A 95 -2.78 -2.00 7.46
N LYS A 96 -2.52 -1.12 8.42
CA LYS A 96 -3.41 -0.84 9.54
C LYS A 96 -3.79 0.63 9.51
N PHE A 97 -5.07 0.91 9.68
CA PHE A 97 -5.58 2.26 9.80
C PHE A 97 -5.81 2.53 11.29
N LEU A 98 -5.13 3.52 11.83
CA LEU A 98 -5.12 3.83 13.26
C LEU A 98 -5.68 5.23 13.49
N ASN A 99 -6.45 5.40 14.57
CA ASN A 99 -6.88 6.72 15.00
C ASN A 99 -5.83 7.36 15.93
N LYS A 100 -6.12 8.54 16.47
CA LYS A 100 -5.20 9.25 17.37
C LYS A 100 -4.87 8.49 18.65
N LYS A 101 -5.75 7.57 19.06
CA LYS A 101 -5.55 6.73 20.25
C LYS A 101 -4.80 5.44 19.93
N ASN A 102 -4.30 5.30 18.71
CA ASN A 102 -3.65 4.08 18.21
C ASN A 102 -4.55 2.84 18.21
N GLU A 103 -5.85 3.06 18.14
CA GLU A 103 -6.79 1.97 17.97
C GLU A 103 -6.83 1.55 16.50
N ILE A 104 -6.81 0.25 16.26
CA ILE A 104 -6.85 -0.29 14.89
C ILE A 104 -8.31 -0.28 14.42
N LEU A 105 -8.60 0.55 13.42
CA LEU A 105 -9.94 0.70 12.86
C LEU A 105 -10.16 -0.17 11.63
N THR A 106 -9.09 -0.47 10.90
CA THR A 106 -9.14 -1.23 9.65
C THR A 106 -7.83 -1.97 9.48
N ILE A 107 -7.91 -3.19 8.97
CA ILE A 107 -6.73 -3.97 8.58
C ILE A 107 -6.94 -4.42 7.15
N SER A 108 -5.93 -4.24 6.31
CA SER A 108 -5.97 -4.73 4.94
C SER A 108 -4.75 -5.58 4.61
N GLU A 109 -4.95 -6.50 3.68
CA GLU A 109 -3.87 -7.26 3.08
C GLU A 109 -4.00 -7.12 1.56
N VAL A 110 -2.92 -6.70 0.93
CA VAL A 110 -2.86 -6.47 -0.51
C VAL A 110 -1.71 -7.29 -1.08
N ASN A 111 -1.95 -7.99 -2.18
CA ASN A 111 -0.90 -8.69 -2.90
C ASN A 111 -0.78 -8.13 -4.31
N LEU A 112 0.46 -7.82 -4.68
CA LEU A 112 0.83 -7.32 -6.00
C LEU A 112 1.81 -8.29 -6.65
N VAL A 113 1.98 -8.18 -7.96
CA VAL A 113 3.07 -8.83 -8.69
C VAL A 113 3.70 -7.84 -9.64
N LEU A 114 5.00 -8.02 -9.88
CA LEU A 114 5.70 -7.25 -10.91
C LEU A 114 5.48 -7.95 -12.25
N ILE A 115 5.00 -7.19 -13.24
CA ILE A 115 4.75 -7.72 -14.59
C ILE A 115 5.48 -6.89 -15.64
N ASN A 116 5.67 -7.53 -16.79
CA ASN A 116 6.04 -6.85 -18.02
C ASN A 116 4.77 -6.20 -18.58
N LYS A 117 4.79 -4.88 -18.75
CA LYS A 117 3.61 -4.11 -19.17
C LYS A 117 3.14 -4.45 -20.58
N LEU A 118 4.06 -4.90 -21.46
CA LEU A 118 3.70 -5.18 -22.86
C LEU A 118 2.92 -6.48 -23.02
N ASN A 119 3.32 -7.54 -22.31
CA ASN A 119 2.71 -8.87 -22.47
C ASN A 119 2.06 -9.39 -21.19
N PHE A 120 2.05 -8.61 -20.11
CA PHE A 120 1.48 -8.96 -18.81
C PHE A 120 2.11 -10.21 -18.18
N SER A 121 3.28 -10.64 -18.64
CA SER A 121 3.96 -11.78 -18.02
C SER A 121 4.53 -11.41 -16.65
N ILE A 122 4.46 -12.35 -15.70
CA ILE A 122 5.02 -12.16 -14.36
C ILE A 122 6.54 -12.18 -14.46
N ILE A 123 7.18 -11.19 -13.84
CA ILE A 123 8.64 -11.10 -13.78
C ILE A 123 9.09 -11.82 -12.52
N ARG A 124 9.71 -12.99 -12.70
CA ARG A 124 10.16 -13.83 -11.59
C ARG A 124 11.53 -13.43 -11.07
N LYS A 125 12.40 -12.95 -11.97
CA LYS A 125 13.71 -12.42 -11.60
C LYS A 125 13.67 -10.90 -11.72
N ARG A 126 13.66 -10.23 -10.59
CA ARG A 126 13.59 -8.76 -10.56
C ARG A 126 14.89 -8.14 -11.04
N PRO A 127 14.84 -7.05 -11.83
CA PRO A 127 16.04 -6.28 -12.15
C PRO A 127 16.74 -5.79 -10.88
N ASP A 128 18.04 -5.61 -10.94
CA ASP A 128 18.85 -5.24 -9.77
C ASP A 128 18.37 -3.96 -9.08
N PHE A 129 17.99 -2.94 -9.86
CA PHE A 129 17.52 -1.69 -9.26
C PHE A 129 16.24 -1.87 -8.45
N LEU A 130 15.36 -2.79 -8.87
CA LEU A 130 14.13 -3.11 -8.13
C LEU A 130 14.42 -4.01 -6.93
N SER A 131 15.29 -5.00 -7.08
CA SER A 131 15.67 -5.88 -5.98
C SER A 131 16.28 -5.09 -4.83
N GLU A 132 17.13 -4.11 -5.12
CA GLU A 132 17.75 -3.25 -4.13
C GLU A 132 16.71 -2.40 -3.40
N ALA A 133 15.82 -1.76 -4.16
CA ALA A 133 14.75 -0.93 -3.58
C ALA A 133 13.78 -1.79 -2.76
N PHE A 134 13.40 -2.95 -3.26
CA PHE A 134 12.48 -3.85 -2.56
C PHE A 134 13.09 -4.39 -1.27
N SER A 135 14.41 -4.60 -1.22
CA SER A 135 15.07 -5.00 0.01
C SER A 135 14.94 -3.93 1.09
N LYS A 136 14.95 -2.66 0.70
CA LYS A 136 14.73 -1.54 1.64
C LYS A 136 13.29 -1.49 2.14
N LEU A 137 12.32 -1.82 1.28
CA LEU A 137 10.91 -1.88 1.69
C LEU A 137 10.68 -2.99 2.72
N ASN A 138 11.33 -4.10 2.51
CA ASN A 138 11.14 -5.33 3.29
C ASN A 138 11.99 -5.35 4.56
N GLY A 139 13.05 -4.58 4.59
CA GLY A 139 14.03 -4.58 5.69
C GLY A 139 15.09 -5.66 5.46
#